data_93e5389d00aa38bdedbd66ec2cfa62ad
#
_entry.id   93e5389d00aa38bdedbd66ec2cfa62ad
#
_cell.length_a   1.000
_cell.length_b   1.000
_cell.length_c   1.000
_cell.angle_alpha   90.00
_cell.angle_beta   90.00
_cell.angle_gamma   90.00
#
_symmetry.space_group_name_H-M   'P 1'
#
loop_
_entity.id
_entity.type
_entity.pdbx_description
1 polymer ?
#
loop_
_entity_poly.entity_id
_entity_poly.type
_entity_poly.pdbx_seq_one_letter_code
_entity_poly.pdbx_strand_id
1 'polypeptide(L)'
;MVKATERNGENALENQLILVDEHDREVGFCEKLETHERGLLHRAFSVFIFRKVLVDNPDGTRTFRNQLLIQKRAAGKYHSAGLWANSCCSHPRKGEETEAAAVRRLPEETGIEVTALEGFSKSCSGLQEKGAFIYKAEFDNGLTEHEFDHVFTGWLRADSSPGICKQDCNTDSLNPAEGELHFNREEAEEMKFVDVEHVMRDVLLNPDDYAAWFMPALLIATEGTEFGSLNPEASDRLIY
;
A
#
# COMPACT_ATOMS: atom_id res chain seq x y z
N MET A 1 -36.76 18.08 4.60
CA MET A 1 -35.85 18.20 5.76
C MET A 1 -35.35 16.86 6.32
N VAL A 2 -35.61 15.71 5.68
CA VAL A 2 -35.21 14.36 6.18
C VAL A 2 -33.88 13.87 5.60
N LYS A 3 -33.37 14.43 4.48
CA LYS A 3 -32.15 13.96 3.79
C LYS A 3 -30.81 14.45 4.36
N ALA A 4 -30.80 15.40 5.30
CA ALA A 4 -29.55 15.92 5.89
C ALA A 4 -29.10 15.13 7.14
N THR A 5 -30.03 14.48 7.83
CA THR A 5 -29.75 13.71 9.06
C THR A 5 -29.22 12.31 8.79
N GLU A 6 -29.57 11.68 7.66
CA GLU A 6 -29.06 10.36 7.29
C GLU A 6 -27.60 10.40 6.82
N ARG A 7 -27.20 11.44 6.06
CA ARG A 7 -25.78 11.63 5.64
C ARG A 7 -24.83 11.89 6.79
N ASN A 8 -25.29 12.53 7.87
CA ASN A 8 -24.45 12.78 9.05
C ASN A 8 -24.25 11.50 9.90
N GLY A 9 -25.18 10.56 9.85
CA GLY A 9 -25.07 9.28 10.56
C GLY A 9 -24.13 8.28 9.84
N GLU A 10 -24.21 8.21 8.52
CA GLU A 10 -23.32 7.36 7.71
C GLU A 10 -21.86 7.85 7.78
N ASN A 11 -21.62 9.15 7.63
CA ASN A 11 -20.29 9.74 7.80
C ASN A 11 -19.69 9.53 9.21
N ALA A 12 -20.51 9.48 10.25
CA ALA A 12 -20.04 9.24 11.62
C ALA A 12 -19.56 7.80 11.85
N LEU A 13 -20.16 6.83 11.15
CA LEU A 13 -19.73 5.42 11.21
C LEU A 13 -18.50 5.16 10.33
N GLU A 14 -18.37 5.85 9.21
CA GLU A 14 -17.24 5.73 8.28
C GLU A 14 -15.91 6.24 8.88
N ASN A 15 -15.98 7.17 9.84
CA ASN A 15 -14.81 7.74 10.50
C ASN A 15 -14.41 7.04 11.79
N GLN A 16 -15.06 5.94 12.19
CA GLN A 16 -14.69 5.19 13.39
C GLN A 16 -13.67 4.12 13.08
N LEU A 17 -12.49 4.21 13.69
CA LEU A 17 -11.42 3.22 13.63
C LEU A 17 -11.66 2.11 14.67
N ILE A 18 -11.24 0.90 14.35
CA ILE A 18 -11.28 -0.25 15.23
C ILE A 18 -10.08 -0.19 16.16
N LEU A 19 -10.29 0.06 17.45
CA LEU A 19 -9.24 -0.02 18.44
C LEU A 19 -8.94 -1.48 18.77
N VAL A 20 -7.66 -1.82 18.86
CA VAL A 20 -7.23 -3.19 19.16
C VAL A 20 -6.19 -3.22 20.28
N ASP A 21 -5.98 -4.39 20.85
CA ASP A 21 -4.84 -4.66 21.70
C ASP A 21 -3.64 -5.20 20.91
N GLU A 22 -2.52 -5.51 21.58
CA GLU A 22 -1.29 -6.03 20.99
C GLU A 22 -1.43 -7.43 20.34
N HIS A 23 -2.58 -8.06 20.48
CA HIS A 23 -2.94 -9.33 19.86
C HIS A 23 -4.04 -9.19 18.80
N ASP A 24 -4.27 -7.98 18.30
CA ASP A 24 -5.32 -7.63 17.32
C ASP A 24 -6.76 -7.93 17.78
N ARG A 25 -7.00 -8.04 19.09
CA ARG A 25 -8.35 -8.20 19.61
C ARG A 25 -9.03 -6.84 19.72
N GLU A 26 -10.23 -6.74 19.17
CA GLU A 26 -11.03 -5.52 19.23
C GLU A 26 -11.33 -5.15 20.68
N VAL A 27 -11.00 -3.90 21.06
CA VAL A 27 -11.24 -3.35 22.41
C VAL A 27 -12.17 -2.15 22.40
N GLY A 28 -12.56 -1.65 21.23
CA GLY A 28 -13.48 -0.53 21.07
C GLY A 28 -13.38 0.17 19.74
N PHE A 29 -13.94 1.37 19.69
CA PHE A 29 -13.95 2.24 18.51
C PHE A 29 -13.68 3.67 18.93
N CYS A 30 -13.02 4.43 18.07
CA CYS A 30 -12.78 5.85 18.28
C CYS A 30 -12.83 6.59 16.95
N GLU A 31 -13.23 7.84 16.97
CA GLU A 31 -13.17 8.71 15.81
C GLU A 31 -11.72 8.86 15.32
N LYS A 32 -11.54 8.93 14.01
CA LYS A 32 -10.22 8.85 13.36
C LYS A 32 -9.25 9.92 13.88
N LEU A 33 -9.66 11.19 13.92
CA LEU A 33 -8.78 12.27 14.38
C LEU A 33 -8.43 12.11 15.85
N GLU A 34 -9.42 11.85 16.71
CA GLU A 34 -9.20 11.61 18.15
C GLU A 34 -8.27 10.42 18.38
N THR A 35 -8.37 9.36 17.58
CA THR A 35 -7.49 8.18 17.65
C THR A 35 -6.02 8.58 17.47
N HIS A 36 -5.74 9.41 16.45
CA HIS A 36 -4.39 9.89 16.16
C HIS A 36 -3.90 10.95 17.15
N GLU A 37 -4.78 11.84 17.65
CA GLU A 37 -4.43 12.80 18.70
C GLU A 37 -4.02 12.12 20.01
N ARG A 38 -4.67 10.99 20.33
CA ARG A 38 -4.40 10.23 21.55
C ARG A 38 -3.38 9.12 21.36
N GLY A 39 -2.95 8.84 20.14
CA GLY A 39 -2.03 7.75 19.80
C GLY A 39 -2.55 6.36 20.19
N LEU A 40 -3.86 6.12 20.03
CA LEU A 40 -4.48 4.85 20.37
C LEU A 40 -4.11 3.78 19.36
N LEU A 41 -3.80 2.55 19.83
CA LEU A 41 -3.55 1.42 18.94
C LEU A 41 -4.83 1.03 18.21
N HIS A 42 -4.76 1.03 16.88
CA HIS A 42 -5.91 0.76 16.03
C HIS A 42 -5.50 -0.08 14.81
N ARG A 43 -6.50 -0.77 14.24
CA ARG A 43 -6.28 -1.66 13.10
C ARG A 43 -6.14 -0.89 11.81
N ALA A 44 -5.11 -1.25 11.04
CA ALA A 44 -4.82 -0.71 9.72
C ALA A 44 -4.45 -1.83 8.73
N PHE A 45 -4.30 -1.47 7.47
CA PHE A 45 -3.76 -2.37 6.46
C PHE A 45 -2.94 -1.64 5.41
N SER A 46 -1.93 -2.34 4.92
CA SER A 46 -1.07 -1.97 3.81
C SER A 46 -1.20 -2.97 2.67
N VAL A 47 -1.48 -2.50 1.45
CA VAL A 47 -1.54 -3.33 0.24
C VAL A 47 -0.35 -3.02 -0.66
N PHE A 48 0.31 -4.08 -1.14
CA PHE A 48 1.43 -4.02 -2.08
C PHE A 48 1.01 -4.72 -3.39
N ILE A 49 0.91 -3.96 -4.47
CA ILE A 49 0.56 -4.48 -5.80
C ILE A 49 1.80 -4.64 -6.63
N PHE A 50 2.06 -5.86 -7.03
CA PHE A 50 3.19 -6.24 -7.87
C PHE A 50 2.77 -6.55 -9.30
N ARG A 51 3.72 -6.40 -10.22
CA ARG A 51 3.62 -6.92 -11.59
C ARG A 51 4.95 -7.50 -12.05
N LYS A 52 4.88 -8.44 -13.01
CA LYS A 52 6.05 -8.93 -13.74
C LYS A 52 6.13 -8.26 -15.10
N VAL A 53 7.28 -7.71 -15.42
CA VAL A 53 7.56 -7.12 -16.73
C VAL A 53 8.74 -7.84 -17.38
N LEU A 54 8.66 -8.06 -18.68
CA LEU A 54 9.76 -8.60 -19.47
C LEU A 54 10.56 -7.43 -20.01
N VAL A 55 11.84 -7.35 -19.66
CA VAL A 55 12.74 -6.28 -20.09
C VAL A 55 13.84 -6.85 -20.98
N ASP A 56 14.22 -6.09 -22.02
CA ASP A 56 15.35 -6.39 -22.87
C ASP A 56 16.62 -5.87 -22.21
N ASN A 57 17.63 -6.72 -22.06
CA ASN A 57 18.93 -6.34 -21.52
C ASN A 57 19.86 -5.81 -22.63
N PRO A 58 20.88 -5.01 -22.26
CA PRO A 58 21.85 -4.49 -23.24
C PRO A 58 22.62 -5.57 -24.02
N ASP A 59 22.70 -6.79 -23.49
CA ASP A 59 23.34 -7.96 -24.13
C ASP A 59 22.42 -8.71 -25.08
N GLY A 60 21.18 -8.22 -25.29
CA GLY A 60 20.17 -8.83 -26.15
C GLY A 60 19.39 -9.98 -25.49
N THR A 61 19.65 -10.29 -24.23
CA THR A 61 18.83 -11.26 -23.46
C THR A 61 17.58 -10.59 -22.91
N ARG A 62 16.60 -11.40 -22.51
CA ARG A 62 15.37 -10.94 -21.85
C ARG A 62 15.26 -11.51 -20.45
N THR A 63 14.93 -10.67 -19.50
CA THR A 63 14.69 -11.08 -18.12
C THR A 63 13.37 -10.53 -17.60
N PHE A 64 12.75 -11.29 -16.69
CA PHE A 64 11.61 -10.77 -15.94
C PHE A 64 12.11 -9.91 -14.77
N ARG A 65 11.47 -8.75 -14.59
CA ARG A 65 11.63 -7.94 -13.39
C ARG A 65 10.30 -7.85 -12.65
N ASN A 66 10.40 -7.85 -11.34
CA ASN A 66 9.27 -7.61 -10.47
C ASN A 66 9.20 -6.11 -10.14
N GLN A 67 8.06 -5.50 -10.39
CA GLN A 67 7.82 -4.10 -10.07
C GLN A 67 6.72 -3.99 -9.02
N LEU A 68 6.89 -3.02 -8.13
CA LEU A 68 5.93 -2.62 -7.09
C LEU A 68 5.28 -1.30 -7.50
N LEU A 69 3.96 -1.22 -7.36
CA LEU A 69 3.24 0.05 -7.42
C LEU A 69 3.45 0.80 -6.12
N ILE A 70 4.10 1.96 -6.19
CA ILE A 70 4.23 2.90 -5.07
C ILE A 70 3.44 4.17 -5.32
N GLN A 71 2.99 4.81 -4.24
CA GLN A 71 2.31 6.10 -4.31
C GLN A 71 3.12 7.18 -3.60
N LYS A 72 3.12 8.39 -4.13
CA LYS A 72 3.51 9.59 -3.41
C LYS A 72 2.27 10.20 -2.80
N ARG A 73 2.19 10.24 -1.48
CA ARG A 73 1.01 10.68 -0.75
C ARG A 73 0.66 12.12 -1.10
N ALA A 74 -0.64 12.40 -1.29
CA ALA A 74 -1.11 13.74 -1.63
C ALA A 74 -0.72 14.77 -0.56
N ALA A 75 -0.43 15.99 -0.99
CA ALA A 75 -0.04 17.11 -0.10
C ALA A 75 -1.10 17.47 0.94
N GLY A 76 -2.37 17.13 0.69
CA GLY A 76 -3.48 17.36 1.62
C GLY A 76 -3.62 16.34 2.76
N LYS A 77 -2.76 15.32 2.82
CA LYS A 77 -2.78 14.34 3.92
C LYS A 77 -2.29 14.99 5.22
N TYR A 78 -2.94 14.70 6.32
CA TYR A 78 -2.64 15.29 7.64
C TYR A 78 -1.34 14.76 8.27
N HIS A 79 -0.78 13.64 7.78
CA HIS A 79 0.56 13.14 8.12
C HIS A 79 1.23 12.49 6.90
N SER A 80 2.55 12.39 6.91
CA SER A 80 3.35 11.77 5.85
C SER A 80 3.02 12.30 4.44
N ALA A 81 2.56 13.57 4.33
CA ALA A 81 2.26 14.20 3.06
C ALA A 81 3.51 14.32 2.20
N GLY A 82 3.41 13.99 0.90
CA GLY A 82 4.52 14.05 -0.04
C GLY A 82 5.55 12.92 0.09
N LEU A 83 5.40 11.99 1.04
CA LEU A 83 6.27 10.83 1.18
C LEU A 83 5.81 9.67 0.28
N TRP A 84 6.75 8.82 -0.10
CA TRP A 84 6.46 7.58 -0.79
C TRP A 84 5.87 6.54 0.17
N ALA A 85 4.90 5.78 -0.32
CA ALA A 85 4.25 4.71 0.41
C ALA A 85 3.91 3.55 -0.53
N ASN A 86 3.39 2.45 0.03
CA ASN A 86 2.87 1.30 -0.68
C ASN A 86 1.65 1.64 -1.55
N SER A 87 1.13 0.67 -2.27
CA SER A 87 0.11 0.89 -3.30
C SER A 87 -1.20 1.47 -2.75
N CYS A 88 -1.63 0.98 -1.57
CA CYS A 88 -2.83 1.45 -0.87
C CYS A 88 -2.65 1.20 0.63
N CYS A 89 -3.03 2.17 1.47
CA CYS A 89 -3.01 2.02 2.93
C CYS A 89 -4.21 2.74 3.55
N SER A 90 -4.94 2.02 4.43
CA SER A 90 -6.16 2.56 5.02
C SER A 90 -6.56 1.75 6.27
N HIS A 91 -7.78 1.97 6.73
CA HIS A 91 -8.34 1.35 7.92
C HIS A 91 -9.64 0.62 7.57
N PRO A 92 -9.91 -0.54 8.18
CA PRO A 92 -11.23 -1.13 8.13
C PRO A 92 -12.22 -0.27 8.93
N ARG A 93 -13.46 -0.21 8.44
CA ARG A 93 -14.56 0.44 9.12
C ARG A 93 -15.05 -0.45 10.27
N LYS A 94 -15.78 0.13 11.21
CA LYS A 94 -16.44 -0.62 12.27
C LYS A 94 -17.25 -1.80 11.72
N GLY A 95 -16.90 -3.02 12.15
CA GLY A 95 -17.55 -4.25 11.72
C GLY A 95 -17.18 -4.73 10.31
N GLU A 96 -16.16 -4.12 9.69
CA GLU A 96 -15.62 -4.54 8.40
C GLU A 96 -14.40 -5.45 8.62
N GLU A 97 -14.36 -6.57 7.94
CA GLU A 97 -13.18 -7.44 7.90
C GLU A 97 -12.03 -6.74 7.17
N THR A 98 -10.79 -6.93 7.65
CA THR A 98 -9.61 -6.20 7.14
C THR A 98 -9.36 -6.46 5.65
N GLU A 99 -9.49 -7.72 5.19
CA GLU A 99 -9.39 -8.06 3.76
C GLU A 99 -10.50 -7.38 2.94
N ALA A 100 -11.74 -7.35 3.45
CA ALA A 100 -12.84 -6.70 2.76
C ALA A 100 -12.59 -5.19 2.61
N ALA A 101 -12.01 -4.54 3.63
CA ALA A 101 -11.61 -3.15 3.57
C ALA A 101 -10.49 -2.92 2.52
N ALA A 102 -9.50 -3.81 2.45
CA ALA A 102 -8.44 -3.75 1.45
C ALA A 102 -9.01 -3.90 0.02
N VAL A 103 -9.93 -4.84 -0.19
CA VAL A 103 -10.64 -5.05 -1.47
C VAL A 103 -11.43 -3.80 -1.88
N ARG A 104 -12.10 -3.15 -0.96
CA ARG A 104 -12.86 -1.91 -1.21
C ARG A 104 -11.94 -0.73 -1.54
N ARG A 105 -10.90 -0.53 -0.74
CA ARG A 105 -10.03 0.64 -0.84
C ARG A 105 -9.07 0.60 -2.04
N LEU A 106 -8.63 -0.59 -2.45
CA LEU A 106 -7.70 -0.71 -3.57
C LEU A 106 -8.21 -0.01 -4.84
N PRO A 107 -9.42 -0.29 -5.38
CA PRO A 107 -9.91 0.44 -6.55
C PRO A 107 -10.23 1.91 -6.25
N GLU A 108 -10.66 2.27 -5.04
CA GLU A 108 -10.95 3.66 -4.66
C GLU A 108 -9.70 4.54 -4.70
N GLU A 109 -8.54 4.04 -4.30
CA GLU A 109 -7.29 4.78 -4.27
C GLU A 109 -6.50 4.68 -5.58
N THR A 110 -6.38 3.46 -6.12
CA THR A 110 -5.46 3.16 -7.23
C THR A 110 -6.14 3.02 -8.59
N GLY A 111 -7.47 2.87 -8.62
CA GLY A 111 -8.20 2.49 -9.83
C GLY A 111 -7.99 1.04 -10.28
N ILE A 112 -7.25 0.23 -9.51
CA ILE A 112 -7.00 -1.17 -9.83
C ILE A 112 -8.10 -2.04 -9.22
N GLU A 113 -8.91 -2.65 -10.09
CA GLU A 113 -9.93 -3.61 -9.66
C GLU A 113 -9.28 -4.92 -9.22
N VAL A 114 -9.78 -5.54 -8.14
CA VAL A 114 -9.27 -6.85 -7.67
C VAL A 114 -9.42 -7.95 -8.72
N THR A 115 -10.36 -7.79 -9.66
CA THR A 115 -10.51 -8.68 -10.82
C THR A 115 -9.29 -8.74 -11.72
N ALA A 116 -8.41 -7.75 -11.66
CA ALA A 116 -7.15 -7.72 -12.38
C ALA A 116 -6.03 -8.52 -11.70
N LEU A 117 -6.25 -9.01 -10.47
CA LEU A 117 -5.26 -9.75 -9.72
C LEU A 117 -5.21 -11.24 -10.10
N GLU A 118 -4.02 -11.81 -10.02
CA GLU A 118 -3.83 -13.27 -10.07
C GLU A 118 -4.57 -13.93 -8.92
N GLY A 119 -5.13 -15.11 -9.15
CA GLY A 119 -5.88 -15.84 -8.13
C GLY A 119 -7.28 -15.29 -7.83
N PHE A 120 -7.69 -14.17 -8.42
CA PHE A 120 -9.06 -13.67 -8.27
C PHE A 120 -10.09 -14.69 -8.77
N SER A 121 -11.12 -14.93 -7.97
CA SER A 121 -12.28 -15.76 -8.29
C SER A 121 -13.52 -15.25 -7.52
N LYS A 122 -14.66 -15.91 -7.69
CA LYS A 122 -15.87 -15.58 -6.91
C LYS A 122 -15.72 -15.74 -5.39
N SER A 123 -14.72 -16.52 -4.94
CA SER A 123 -14.47 -16.84 -3.53
C SER A 123 -13.10 -16.39 -3.03
N CYS A 124 -12.34 -15.65 -3.85
CA CYS A 124 -10.99 -15.18 -3.51
C CYS A 124 -10.75 -13.82 -4.14
N SER A 125 -10.31 -12.85 -3.35
CA SER A 125 -10.03 -11.48 -3.79
C SER A 125 -8.79 -11.38 -4.69
N GLY A 126 -7.90 -12.38 -4.66
CA GLY A 126 -6.57 -12.30 -5.26
C GLY A 126 -5.55 -11.55 -4.39
N LEU A 127 -5.97 -10.96 -3.26
CA LEU A 127 -5.08 -10.46 -2.24
C LEU A 127 -4.66 -11.61 -1.31
N GLN A 128 -3.41 -11.57 -0.86
CA GLN A 128 -2.85 -12.52 0.09
C GLN A 128 -2.31 -11.77 1.30
N GLU A 129 -2.81 -12.07 2.48
CA GLU A 129 -2.22 -11.59 3.73
C GLU A 129 -0.87 -12.27 3.97
N LYS A 130 0.16 -11.47 4.21
CA LYS A 130 1.55 -11.92 4.41
C LYS A 130 1.95 -11.90 5.88
N GLY A 131 1.26 -11.14 6.70
CA GLY A 131 1.53 -10.96 8.11
C GLY A 131 1.05 -9.61 8.60
N ALA A 132 1.39 -9.28 9.84
CA ALA A 132 1.06 -8.00 10.45
C ALA A 132 2.18 -7.56 11.41
N PHE A 133 2.20 -6.27 11.74
CA PHE A 133 3.15 -5.69 12.68
C PHE A 133 2.53 -4.50 13.41
N ILE A 134 3.13 -4.13 14.54
CA ILE A 134 2.74 -2.91 15.24
C ILE A 134 3.84 -1.87 15.01
N TYR A 135 3.44 -0.65 14.68
CA TYR A 135 4.36 0.49 14.66
C TYR A 135 3.74 1.71 15.32
N LYS A 136 4.61 2.64 15.74
CA LYS A 136 4.24 3.91 16.28
C LYS A 136 5.11 5.00 15.67
N ALA A 137 4.49 6.07 15.16
CA ALA A 137 5.16 7.23 14.61
C ALA A 137 4.53 8.51 15.14
N GLU A 138 5.33 9.41 15.68
CA GLU A 138 4.90 10.71 16.20
C GLU A 138 5.27 11.80 15.19
N PHE A 139 4.38 12.75 14.94
CA PHE A 139 4.55 13.81 13.95
C PHE A 139 4.59 15.19 14.62
N ASP A 140 5.29 16.16 13.97
CA ASP A 140 5.46 17.53 14.47
C ASP A 140 4.14 18.29 14.67
N ASN A 141 3.07 17.84 14.01
CA ASN A 141 1.72 18.42 14.17
C ASN A 141 0.96 17.88 15.40
N GLY A 142 1.60 17.06 16.22
CA GLY A 142 1.04 16.49 17.46
C GLY A 142 0.18 15.23 17.24
N LEU A 143 0.10 14.72 16.02
CA LEU A 143 -0.58 13.46 15.74
C LEU A 143 0.38 12.27 15.91
N THR A 144 -0.19 11.13 16.24
CA THR A 144 0.55 9.87 16.39
C THR A 144 -0.16 8.77 15.61
N GLU A 145 0.53 8.12 14.70
CA GLU A 145 0.12 6.82 14.19
C GLU A 145 0.56 5.74 15.18
N HIS A 146 -0.36 4.88 15.56
CA HIS A 146 -0.09 3.70 16.37
C HIS A 146 -0.99 2.59 15.85
N GLU A 147 -0.46 1.78 14.96
CA GLU A 147 -1.25 0.86 14.14
C GLU A 147 -0.82 -0.59 14.31
N PHE A 148 -1.81 -1.47 14.34
CA PHE A 148 -1.67 -2.88 14.05
C PHE A 148 -1.95 -3.04 12.57
N ASP A 149 -0.88 -3.06 11.76
CA ASP A 149 -0.94 -2.99 10.30
C ASP A 149 -0.86 -4.39 9.67
N HIS A 150 -1.94 -4.80 8.99
CA HIS A 150 -2.02 -6.03 8.21
C HIS A 150 -1.47 -5.82 6.81
N VAL A 151 -0.51 -6.65 6.41
CA VAL A 151 0.16 -6.52 5.11
C VAL A 151 -0.43 -7.49 4.11
N PHE A 152 -0.99 -6.95 3.02
CA PHE A 152 -1.54 -7.70 1.90
C PHE A 152 -0.69 -7.52 0.65
N THR A 153 -0.59 -8.57 -0.16
CA THR A 153 0.04 -8.53 -1.48
C THR A 153 -0.93 -8.97 -2.56
N GLY A 154 -0.82 -8.38 -3.74
CA GLY A 154 -1.53 -8.81 -4.95
C GLY A 154 -0.62 -8.72 -6.16
N TRP A 155 -0.76 -9.66 -7.09
CA TRP A 155 -0.03 -9.67 -8.36
C TRP A 155 -0.98 -9.36 -9.51
N LEU A 156 -0.62 -8.40 -10.36
CA LEU A 156 -1.38 -8.14 -11.57
C LEU A 156 -1.18 -9.27 -12.58
N ARG A 157 -2.27 -9.71 -13.21
CA ARG A 157 -2.20 -10.63 -14.33
C ARG A 157 -1.44 -9.98 -15.48
N ALA A 158 -0.70 -10.78 -16.24
CA ALA A 158 0.07 -10.30 -17.38
C ALA A 158 -0.78 -9.63 -18.47
N ASP A 159 -2.04 -10.07 -18.61
CA ASP A 159 -3.04 -9.51 -19.54
C ASP A 159 -3.78 -8.29 -19.01
N SER A 160 -3.73 -8.07 -17.69
CA SER A 160 -4.39 -6.95 -16.99
C SER A 160 -3.42 -5.84 -16.61
N SER A 161 -2.11 -5.99 -16.88
CA SER A 161 -1.14 -4.95 -16.58
C SER A 161 -1.40 -3.71 -17.43
N PRO A 162 -1.68 -2.55 -16.84
CA PRO A 162 -1.76 -1.28 -17.59
C PRO A 162 -0.45 -1.10 -18.35
N GLY A 163 -0.50 -0.91 -19.67
CA GLY A 163 0.67 -0.58 -20.47
C GLY A 163 1.41 -1.73 -21.18
N ILE A 164 0.89 -2.97 -21.20
CA ILE A 164 1.37 -3.95 -22.17
C ILE A 164 0.65 -3.72 -23.51
N CYS A 165 1.02 -2.64 -24.18
CA CYS A 165 0.69 -2.50 -25.59
C CYS A 165 1.54 -3.48 -26.40
N LYS A 166 0.90 -4.33 -27.20
CA LYS A 166 1.55 -5.32 -28.06
C LYS A 166 2.25 -4.72 -29.27
N GLN A 167 2.71 -3.47 -29.21
CA GLN A 167 3.38 -2.82 -30.35
C GLN A 167 4.60 -2.03 -29.89
N ASP A 168 5.76 -2.46 -30.41
CA ASP A 168 7.03 -1.76 -30.57
C ASP A 168 7.69 -1.20 -29.29
N CYS A 169 8.35 -2.11 -28.56
CA CYS A 169 9.34 -1.75 -27.54
C CYS A 169 10.61 -1.18 -28.18
N ASN A 170 10.58 0.09 -28.53
CA ASN A 170 11.79 0.82 -28.89
C ASN A 170 11.76 2.23 -28.32
N THR A 171 11.78 2.34 -26.98
CA THR A 171 12.08 3.60 -26.27
C THR A 171 12.73 3.31 -24.92
N ASP A 172 13.87 3.98 -24.69
CA ASP A 172 14.65 4.07 -23.46
C ASP A 172 13.92 4.79 -22.31
N SER A 173 12.64 4.60 -22.12
CA SER A 173 11.91 5.17 -21.00
C SER A 173 11.25 4.07 -20.19
N LEU A 174 11.81 3.79 -19.01
CA LEU A 174 11.30 2.90 -17.96
C LEU A 174 10.01 3.40 -17.29
N ASN A 175 9.31 4.36 -17.87
CA ASN A 175 8.01 4.83 -17.38
C ASN A 175 6.90 4.24 -18.25
N PRO A 176 5.90 3.55 -17.67
CA PRO A 176 4.63 3.43 -18.35
C PRO A 176 4.16 4.85 -18.61
N ALA A 177 3.67 5.11 -19.83
CA ALA A 177 3.13 6.41 -20.20
C ALA A 177 2.19 6.89 -19.08
N GLU A 178 2.34 8.14 -18.65
CA GLU A 178 1.54 8.81 -17.60
C GLU A 178 0.02 8.86 -17.89
N GLY A 179 -0.50 7.95 -18.68
CA GLY A 179 -1.88 7.92 -19.16
C GLY A 179 -2.73 6.74 -18.65
N GLU A 180 -2.19 5.79 -17.90
CA GLU A 180 -2.88 4.49 -17.72
C GLU A 180 -3.31 4.15 -16.27
N LEU A 181 -2.83 4.85 -15.25
CA LEU A 181 -3.30 4.71 -13.88
C LEU A 181 -4.29 5.83 -13.53
N HIS A 182 -5.56 5.50 -13.44
CA HIS A 182 -6.61 6.41 -13.01
C HIS A 182 -6.78 6.35 -11.49
N PHE A 183 -5.85 6.89 -10.75
CA PHE A 183 -5.87 6.90 -9.29
C PHE A 183 -6.52 8.17 -8.71
N ASN A 184 -6.94 8.09 -7.46
CA ASN A 184 -7.55 9.19 -6.72
C ASN A 184 -6.50 10.24 -6.34
N ARG A 185 -6.63 11.45 -6.89
CA ARG A 185 -5.71 12.58 -6.64
C ARG A 185 -5.83 13.15 -5.20
N GLU A 186 -6.89 12.84 -4.48
CA GLU A 186 -7.00 13.20 -3.06
C GLU A 186 -6.17 12.26 -2.16
N GLU A 187 -5.87 11.05 -2.65
CA GLU A 187 -5.07 10.06 -1.95
C GLU A 187 -3.58 10.18 -2.31
N ALA A 188 -3.25 10.31 -3.60
CA ALA A 188 -1.88 10.35 -4.09
C ALA A 188 -1.64 11.48 -5.09
N GLU A 189 -0.45 12.10 -5.02
CA GLU A 189 0.05 13.04 -6.01
C GLU A 189 0.56 12.33 -7.25
N GLU A 190 1.28 11.20 -7.04
CA GLU A 190 1.90 10.37 -8.07
C GLU A 190 1.74 8.90 -7.73
N MET A 191 1.55 8.06 -8.74
CA MET A 191 1.66 6.61 -8.63
C MET A 191 2.51 6.07 -9.76
N LYS A 192 3.43 5.15 -9.46
CA LYS A 192 4.29 4.52 -10.47
C LYS A 192 4.71 3.11 -10.08
N PHE A 193 4.97 2.30 -11.10
CA PHE A 193 5.65 1.02 -10.91
C PHE A 193 7.16 1.21 -10.92
N VAL A 194 7.83 0.66 -9.91
CA VAL A 194 9.28 0.73 -9.75
C VAL A 194 9.81 -0.68 -9.50
N ASP A 195 10.97 -1.01 -10.05
CA ASP A 195 11.62 -2.29 -9.80
C ASP A 195 11.80 -2.49 -8.28
N VAL A 196 11.38 -3.65 -7.77
CA VAL A 196 11.41 -3.95 -6.33
C VAL A 196 12.81 -3.80 -5.75
N GLU A 197 13.85 -4.29 -6.47
CA GLU A 197 15.24 -4.15 -6.04
C GLU A 197 15.67 -2.67 -5.91
N HIS A 198 15.14 -1.80 -6.79
CA HIS A 198 15.41 -0.37 -6.72
C HIS A 198 14.75 0.24 -5.48
N VAL A 199 13.46 -0.05 -5.24
CA VAL A 199 12.73 0.43 -4.06
C VAL A 199 13.41 -0.01 -2.76
N MET A 200 13.79 -1.30 -2.66
CA MET A 200 14.47 -1.84 -1.48
C MET A 200 15.81 -1.14 -1.19
N ARG A 201 16.54 -0.79 -2.25
CA ARG A 201 17.81 -0.04 -2.09
C ARG A 201 17.55 1.41 -1.73
N ASP A 202 16.59 2.03 -2.39
CA ASP A 202 16.30 3.46 -2.23
C ASP A 202 15.78 3.78 -0.82
N VAL A 203 14.88 2.96 -0.28
CA VAL A 203 14.36 3.15 1.08
C VAL A 203 15.46 3.01 2.16
N LEU A 204 16.50 2.21 1.91
CA LEU A 204 17.66 2.10 2.81
C LEU A 204 18.58 3.31 2.75
N LEU A 205 18.70 3.94 1.58
CA LEU A 205 19.56 5.09 1.37
C LEU A 205 18.88 6.42 1.72
N ASN A 206 17.58 6.49 1.51
CA ASN A 206 16.76 7.70 1.64
C ASN A 206 15.49 7.41 2.49
N PRO A 207 15.63 6.92 3.75
CA PRO A 207 14.48 6.50 4.56
C PRO A 207 13.48 7.64 4.82
N ASP A 208 13.94 8.88 4.88
CA ASP A 208 13.12 10.06 5.16
C ASP A 208 12.19 10.42 3.98
N ASP A 209 12.41 9.87 2.79
CA ASP A 209 11.54 10.03 1.63
C ASP A 209 10.33 9.10 1.67
N TYR A 210 10.27 8.17 2.65
CA TYR A 210 9.25 7.14 2.77
C TYR A 210 8.46 7.28 4.07
N ALA A 211 7.19 6.87 4.02
CA ALA A 211 6.34 6.80 5.21
C ALA A 211 6.90 5.80 6.24
N ALA A 212 6.70 6.09 7.53
CA ALA A 212 7.33 5.34 8.63
C ALA A 212 7.03 3.82 8.61
N TRP A 213 5.83 3.44 8.16
CA TRP A 213 5.43 2.02 8.06
C TRP A 213 5.96 1.32 6.80
N PHE A 214 6.45 2.08 5.79
CA PHE A 214 6.75 1.53 4.48
C PHE A 214 7.81 0.41 4.53
N MET A 215 8.94 0.66 5.18
CA MET A 215 10.04 -0.32 5.24
C MET A 215 9.67 -1.61 5.97
N PRO A 216 9.11 -1.60 7.21
CA PRO A 216 8.69 -2.82 7.87
C PRO A 216 7.59 -3.58 7.09
N ALA A 217 6.63 -2.88 6.50
CA ALA A 217 5.61 -3.49 5.67
C ALA A 217 6.18 -4.11 4.38
N LEU A 218 7.15 -3.44 3.72
CA LEU A 218 7.81 -3.95 2.52
C LEU A 218 8.57 -5.25 2.80
N LEU A 219 9.25 -5.35 3.93
CA LEU A 219 9.96 -6.58 4.34
C LEU A 219 8.99 -7.76 4.47
N ILE A 220 7.82 -7.56 5.12
CA ILE A 220 6.77 -8.57 5.23
C ILE A 220 6.19 -8.91 3.85
N ALA A 221 5.89 -7.90 3.04
CA ALA A 221 5.32 -8.10 1.70
C ALA A 221 6.23 -8.89 0.77
N THR A 222 7.54 -8.81 0.96
CA THR A 222 8.54 -9.47 0.11
C THR A 222 9.08 -10.78 0.68
N GLU A 223 8.70 -11.16 1.91
CA GLU A 223 9.13 -12.39 2.54
C GLU A 223 8.71 -13.62 1.72
N GLY A 224 9.68 -14.54 1.48
CA GLY A 224 9.47 -15.78 0.73
C GLY A 224 9.23 -15.60 -0.78
N THR A 225 9.38 -14.37 -1.30
CA THR A 225 9.38 -14.10 -2.73
C THR A 225 10.81 -14.06 -3.27
N GLU A 226 11.05 -14.62 -4.48
CA GLU A 226 12.35 -14.52 -5.15
C GLU A 226 12.58 -13.09 -5.70
N PHE A 227 12.56 -12.12 -4.82
CA PHE A 227 13.15 -10.81 -5.09
C PHE A 227 14.62 -10.95 -4.70
N GLY A 228 15.56 -10.80 -5.63
CA GLY A 228 16.99 -11.04 -5.46
C GLY A 228 17.46 -10.84 -4.02
N SER A 229 18.10 -11.85 -3.45
CA SER A 229 18.48 -11.87 -2.04
C SER A 229 19.18 -10.58 -1.63
N LEU A 230 18.53 -9.79 -0.77
CA LEU A 230 19.25 -8.74 -0.03
C LEU A 230 20.38 -9.44 0.69
N ASN A 231 21.62 -8.96 0.48
CA ASN A 231 22.78 -9.48 1.14
C ASN A 231 22.51 -9.48 2.67
N PRO A 232 22.59 -10.64 3.37
CA PRO A 232 22.23 -10.74 4.79
C PRO A 232 23.02 -9.77 5.71
N GLU A 233 24.13 -9.19 5.24
CA GLU A 233 24.91 -8.21 5.99
C GLU A 233 24.20 -6.86 6.21
N ALA A 234 23.09 -6.60 5.50
CA ALA A 234 22.27 -5.40 5.71
C ALA A 234 21.22 -5.56 6.82
N SER A 235 20.87 -6.80 7.19
CA SER A 235 19.84 -7.07 8.21
C SER A 235 20.32 -6.84 9.65
N ASP A 236 21.64 -6.90 9.91
CA ASP A 236 22.21 -6.73 11.25
C ASP A 236 22.20 -5.28 11.77
N ARG A 237 21.77 -4.31 10.94
CA ARG A 237 21.67 -2.89 11.33
C ARG A 237 20.24 -2.44 11.69
N LEU A 238 19.26 -3.31 11.61
CA LEU A 238 17.84 -2.98 11.81
C LEU A 238 17.27 -3.45 13.17
N ILE A 239 18.12 -3.91 14.09
CA ILE A 239 17.68 -4.21 15.45
C ILE A 239 18.25 -3.11 16.36
N TYR A 240 17.49 -2.03 16.54
CA TYR A 240 17.43 -1.19 17.76
C TYR A 240 16.21 -0.27 17.71
#